data_33030d3ae12febdbcea0472b64c3e16f
#
_entry.id   33030d3ae12febdbcea0472b64c3e16f
#
_cell.length_a   1.000
_cell.length_b   1.000
_cell.length_c   1.000
_cell.angle_alpha   90.00
_cell.angle_beta   90.00
_cell.angle_gamma   90.00
#
_symmetry.space_group_name_H-M   'P 1'
#
loop_
_entity.id
_entity.type
_entity.pdbx_description
1 polymer ?
#
loop_
_entity_poly.entity_id
_entity_poly.type
_entity_poly.pdbx_seq_one_letter_code
_entity_poly.pdbx_strand_id
1 'polypeptide(L)'
;MKYDVNTYETKDALADDRKHLWHHITQHKSLEENDPLMIVEGKGMRVIDAKGKEYLDGVSGAVWTVNVGYGRESIANAVRDQLVKLNYFANSAGTLPGALFAKNLIEKMPGMSRVYYSNSGSEANEKAYKIVRQIAAKKSGGKKHKILYRDRDYHGTTITALSSTGQHERKNLYGPFTPGFVEFPHCSAYHAENGGDADYGIQAARAMEDVILREGADTVGAVIVEPITAGGGVIVPPQGYFEEIRRICDKHDVLLIMDEVVCGLGRTGTWFGYQHFNIVPDIVTMAKGVASGYAAISCTVTTEAVFDLFKGDVSDPMDYFRDISTFGGCTAGPAAALENMRIIEDE
;
A
#
# COMPACT_ATOMS: atom_id res chain seq x y z
N MET A 1 33.37 -17.82 8.27
CA MET A 1 32.48 -17.49 9.44
C MET A 1 31.28 -18.43 9.41
N LYS A 2 30.77 -18.86 10.56
CA LYS A 2 29.62 -19.81 10.65
C LYS A 2 28.33 -19.29 9.97
N TYR A 3 28.22 -17.97 9.75
CA TYR A 3 27.06 -17.30 9.16
C TYR A 3 27.40 -16.48 7.91
N ASP A 4 28.33 -16.97 7.09
CA ASP A 4 28.71 -16.31 5.84
C ASP A 4 27.92 -16.91 4.68
N VAL A 5 26.98 -16.14 4.14
CA VAL A 5 26.13 -16.54 3.03
C VAL A 5 26.90 -16.87 1.75
N ASN A 6 28.10 -16.29 1.57
CA ASN A 6 28.94 -16.54 0.39
C ASN A 6 29.61 -17.92 0.41
N THR A 7 29.70 -18.56 1.56
CA THR A 7 30.23 -19.90 1.73
C THR A 7 29.16 -20.96 2.01
N TYR A 8 27.87 -20.57 1.88
CA TYR A 8 26.76 -21.46 2.17
C TYR A 8 26.41 -22.29 0.94
N GLU A 9 26.65 -23.60 1.04
CA GLU A 9 26.44 -24.54 -0.07
C GLU A 9 24.94 -24.60 -0.46
N THR A 10 24.63 -24.51 -1.77
CA THR A 10 23.26 -24.54 -2.28
C THR A 10 22.48 -25.77 -1.80
N LYS A 11 23.12 -26.94 -1.69
CA LYS A 11 22.46 -28.16 -1.22
C LYS A 11 21.98 -28.03 0.22
N ASP A 12 22.80 -27.43 1.08
CA ASP A 12 22.48 -27.23 2.49
C ASP A 12 21.41 -26.14 2.61
N ALA A 13 21.52 -25.07 1.82
CA ALA A 13 20.52 -24.01 1.76
C ALA A 13 19.13 -24.52 1.36
N LEU A 14 19.03 -25.40 0.35
CA LEU A 14 17.76 -26.02 -0.07
C LEU A 14 17.19 -26.96 1.01
N ALA A 15 18.06 -27.68 1.75
CA ALA A 15 17.61 -28.53 2.84
C ALA A 15 17.10 -27.73 4.04
N ASP A 16 17.80 -26.65 4.38
CA ASP A 16 17.41 -25.76 5.48
C ASP A 16 16.16 -24.94 5.14
N ASP A 17 16.02 -24.50 3.90
CA ASP A 17 14.81 -23.85 3.39
C ASP A 17 13.56 -24.72 3.61
N ARG A 18 13.57 -25.97 3.11
CA ARG A 18 12.49 -26.93 3.31
C ARG A 18 12.15 -27.18 4.77
N LYS A 19 13.16 -27.19 5.62
CA LYS A 19 13.02 -27.56 7.03
C LYS A 19 12.57 -26.38 7.91
N HIS A 20 12.98 -25.16 7.57
CA HIS A 20 12.89 -24.03 8.49
C HIS A 20 12.12 -22.82 7.95
N LEU A 21 11.94 -22.69 6.62
CA LEU A 21 11.29 -21.54 6.03
C LEU A 21 9.80 -21.83 5.72
N TRP A 22 8.93 -20.93 6.15
CA TRP A 22 7.51 -20.98 5.82
C TRP A 22 7.22 -20.05 4.64
N HIS A 23 7.08 -20.62 3.46
CA HIS A 23 6.80 -19.86 2.23
C HIS A 23 5.39 -19.31 2.18
N HIS A 24 5.25 -18.11 1.59
CA HIS A 24 3.96 -17.45 1.37
C HIS A 24 3.12 -18.22 0.35
N ILE A 25 1.82 -18.39 0.62
CA ILE A 25 0.83 -18.94 -0.32
C ILE A 25 1.32 -20.27 -0.97
N THR A 26 1.93 -21.14 -0.19
CA THR A 26 2.55 -22.38 -0.67
C THR A 26 1.97 -23.60 0.04
N GLN A 27 1.58 -24.59 -0.74
CA GLN A 27 1.30 -25.93 -0.22
C GLN A 27 2.63 -26.66 0.09
N HIS A 28 3.09 -26.58 1.34
CA HIS A 28 4.42 -27.09 1.71
C HIS A 28 4.62 -28.58 1.45
N LYS A 29 3.55 -29.39 1.41
CA LYS A 29 3.65 -30.80 1.03
C LYS A 29 4.25 -31.00 -0.38
N SER A 30 4.04 -30.04 -1.30
CA SER A 30 4.66 -30.10 -2.63
C SER A 30 6.18 -29.94 -2.62
N LEU A 31 6.74 -29.35 -1.55
CA LEU A 31 8.18 -29.20 -1.36
C LEU A 31 8.85 -30.44 -0.77
N GLU A 32 8.08 -31.47 -0.36
CA GLU A 32 8.62 -32.78 0.01
C GLU A 32 9.14 -33.55 -1.21
N GLU A 33 8.50 -33.32 -2.38
CA GLU A 33 8.82 -34.01 -3.64
C GLU A 33 9.65 -33.13 -4.59
N ASN A 34 9.57 -31.79 -4.44
CA ASN A 34 10.22 -30.83 -5.31
C ASN A 34 11.08 -29.84 -4.51
N ASP A 35 12.23 -29.47 -5.06
CA ASP A 35 13.00 -28.36 -4.49
C ASP A 35 12.25 -27.03 -4.57
N PRO A 36 12.32 -26.18 -3.53
CA PRO A 36 11.84 -24.80 -3.64
C PRO A 36 12.64 -24.07 -4.72
N LEU A 37 11.99 -23.12 -5.41
CA LEU A 37 12.69 -22.21 -6.31
C LEU A 37 13.53 -21.24 -5.46
N MET A 38 14.84 -21.39 -5.51
CA MET A 38 15.77 -20.54 -4.76
C MET A 38 16.42 -19.53 -5.71
N ILE A 39 16.03 -18.26 -5.58
CA ILE A 39 16.60 -17.15 -6.34
C ILE A 39 17.83 -16.63 -5.60
N VAL A 40 18.96 -16.53 -6.30
CA VAL A 40 20.27 -16.16 -5.72
C VAL A 40 20.80 -14.83 -6.26
N GLU A 41 20.34 -14.39 -7.43
CA GLU A 41 20.82 -13.15 -8.06
C GLU A 41 19.69 -12.49 -8.86
N GLY A 42 19.77 -11.15 -9.03
CA GLY A 42 18.88 -10.40 -9.89
C GLY A 42 19.60 -9.22 -10.52
N LYS A 43 19.32 -8.97 -11.83
CA LYS A 43 19.85 -7.82 -12.57
C LYS A 43 18.82 -7.30 -13.57
N GLY A 44 18.52 -6.01 -13.49
CA GLY A 44 17.49 -5.40 -14.33
C GLY A 44 16.14 -6.11 -14.11
N MET A 45 15.58 -6.74 -15.13
CA MET A 45 14.33 -7.48 -15.09
C MET A 45 14.51 -9.01 -15.01
N ARG A 46 15.70 -9.49 -14.70
CA ARG A 46 16.03 -10.91 -14.70
C ARG A 46 16.48 -11.37 -13.33
N VAL A 47 16.14 -12.62 -13.00
CA VAL A 47 16.58 -13.30 -11.79
C VAL A 47 17.20 -14.64 -12.16
N ILE A 48 18.14 -15.12 -11.33
CA ILE A 48 18.88 -16.37 -11.54
C ILE A 48 18.62 -17.26 -10.32
N ASP A 49 18.28 -18.52 -10.58
CA ASP A 49 18.11 -19.51 -9.51
C ASP A 49 19.44 -20.15 -9.11
N ALA A 50 19.42 -20.90 -8.02
CA ALA A 50 20.58 -21.62 -7.51
C ALA A 50 21.14 -22.72 -8.43
N LYS A 51 20.43 -23.06 -9.52
CA LYS A 51 20.89 -23.98 -10.56
C LYS A 51 21.49 -23.23 -11.75
N GLY A 52 21.59 -21.90 -11.69
CA GLY A 52 22.11 -21.04 -12.75
C GLY A 52 21.12 -20.75 -13.88
N LYS A 53 19.86 -21.13 -13.73
CA LYS A 53 18.83 -20.84 -14.72
C LYS A 53 18.31 -19.41 -14.56
N GLU A 54 18.30 -18.69 -15.68
CA GLU A 54 17.79 -17.32 -15.75
C GLU A 54 16.30 -17.31 -16.09
N TYR A 55 15.57 -16.37 -15.44
CA TYR A 55 14.16 -16.11 -15.68
C TYR A 55 13.93 -14.63 -15.92
N LEU A 56 13.00 -14.31 -16.82
CA LEU A 56 12.43 -12.97 -16.92
C LEU A 56 11.40 -12.80 -15.80
N ASP A 57 11.60 -11.81 -14.94
CA ASP A 57 10.65 -11.48 -13.88
C ASP A 57 9.54 -10.57 -14.42
N GLY A 58 8.46 -11.16 -14.88
CA GLY A 58 7.27 -10.45 -15.35
C GLY A 58 6.33 -9.95 -14.23
N VAL A 59 6.65 -10.22 -12.96
CA VAL A 59 5.78 -9.91 -11.81
C VAL A 59 6.42 -8.95 -10.81
N SER A 60 7.61 -8.44 -11.13
CA SER A 60 8.28 -7.42 -10.33
C SER A 60 8.52 -7.87 -8.86
N GLY A 61 9.25 -8.98 -8.69
CA GLY A 61 9.50 -9.60 -7.39
C GLY A 61 8.32 -10.41 -6.86
N ALA A 62 7.56 -11.04 -7.75
CA ALA A 62 6.38 -11.87 -7.49
C ALA A 62 5.15 -11.12 -6.95
N VAL A 63 5.29 -9.89 -6.46
CA VAL A 63 4.20 -9.13 -5.82
C VAL A 63 4.21 -7.62 -6.18
N TRP A 64 4.63 -7.27 -7.40
CA TRP A 64 4.65 -5.89 -7.94
C TRP A 64 5.49 -4.89 -7.11
N THR A 65 6.66 -5.33 -6.59
CA THR A 65 7.47 -4.53 -5.67
C THR A 65 8.64 -3.84 -6.35
N VAL A 66 9.33 -4.54 -7.28
CA VAL A 66 10.59 -4.08 -7.87
C VAL A 66 10.31 -3.20 -9.10
N ASN A 67 10.14 -1.89 -8.92
CA ASN A 67 9.76 -0.97 -10.01
C ASN A 67 10.93 -0.61 -10.93
N VAL A 68 12.14 -0.41 -10.38
CA VAL A 68 13.31 0.04 -11.13
C VAL A 68 14.31 -1.07 -11.46
N GLY A 69 13.94 -2.32 -11.19
CA GLY A 69 14.76 -3.49 -11.46
C GLY A 69 15.73 -3.85 -10.34
N TYR A 70 16.35 -5.01 -10.50
CA TYR A 70 17.33 -5.58 -9.58
C TYR A 70 18.74 -5.01 -9.80
N GLY A 71 19.61 -5.12 -8.79
CA GLY A 71 21.03 -4.80 -8.91
C GLY A 71 21.35 -3.32 -9.08
N ARG A 72 20.49 -2.42 -8.58
CA ARG A 72 20.74 -0.95 -8.60
C ARG A 72 21.72 -0.59 -7.49
N GLU A 73 23.00 -0.53 -7.84
CA GLU A 73 24.09 -0.20 -6.91
C GLU A 73 23.91 1.16 -6.25
N SER A 74 23.35 2.15 -6.98
CA SER A 74 23.12 3.48 -6.44
C SER A 74 22.17 3.46 -5.23
N ILE A 75 21.09 2.67 -5.28
CA ILE A 75 20.17 2.51 -4.15
C ILE A 75 20.86 1.77 -2.99
N ALA A 76 21.58 0.68 -3.28
CA ALA A 76 22.31 -0.07 -2.27
C ALA A 76 23.36 0.81 -1.54
N ASN A 77 24.09 1.64 -2.28
CA ASN A 77 25.06 2.57 -1.73
C ASN A 77 24.39 3.69 -0.89
N ALA A 78 23.28 4.26 -1.37
CA ALA A 78 22.53 5.27 -0.60
C ALA A 78 22.07 4.71 0.75
N VAL A 79 21.55 3.47 0.77
CA VAL A 79 21.16 2.75 1.99
C VAL A 79 22.36 2.51 2.91
N ARG A 80 23.45 1.95 2.37
CA ARG A 80 24.68 1.69 3.14
C ARG A 80 25.23 2.96 3.79
N ASP A 81 25.36 4.03 3.02
CA ASP A 81 25.95 5.27 3.50
C ASP A 81 25.08 5.94 4.58
N GLN A 82 23.76 5.82 4.44
CA GLN A 82 22.84 6.28 5.48
C GLN A 82 22.92 5.44 6.75
N LEU A 83 22.97 4.12 6.64
CA LEU A 83 23.06 3.21 7.79
C LEU A 83 24.33 3.40 8.60
N VAL A 84 25.46 3.75 7.95
CA VAL A 84 26.72 4.10 8.62
C VAL A 84 26.59 5.39 9.44
N LYS A 85 25.77 6.35 8.99
CA LYS A 85 25.57 7.63 9.71
C LYS A 85 24.57 7.49 10.86
N LEU A 86 23.42 6.93 10.58
CA LEU A 86 22.31 6.75 11.51
C LEU A 86 21.37 5.71 10.96
N ASN A 87 21.23 4.58 11.62
CA ASN A 87 20.35 3.48 11.20
C ASN A 87 18.89 3.69 11.64
N TYR A 88 18.69 4.29 12.80
CA TYR A 88 17.35 4.39 13.41
C TYR A 88 17.26 5.56 14.38
N PHE A 89 16.13 6.25 14.34
CA PHE A 89 15.61 7.05 15.44
C PHE A 89 14.09 7.10 15.36
N ALA A 90 13.38 7.00 16.49
CA ALA A 90 11.90 7.02 16.51
C ALA A 90 11.37 8.32 15.89
N ASN A 91 10.29 8.22 15.11
CA ASN A 91 9.69 9.37 14.41
C ASN A 91 9.03 10.43 15.32
N SER A 92 9.19 10.31 16.64
CA SER A 92 8.96 11.43 17.57
C SER A 92 9.97 12.56 17.40
N ALA A 93 11.09 12.29 16.71
CA ALA A 93 12.05 13.29 16.23
C ALA A 93 12.29 13.11 14.73
N GLY A 94 12.59 14.21 14.03
CA GLY A 94 12.86 14.18 12.59
C GLY A 94 14.24 13.59 12.28
N THR A 95 14.36 12.96 11.09
CA THR A 95 15.65 12.56 10.49
C THR A 95 15.83 13.27 9.15
N LEU A 96 17.08 13.54 8.75
CA LEU A 96 17.34 14.23 7.47
C LEU A 96 16.76 13.47 6.26
N PRO A 97 17.00 12.15 6.09
CA PRO A 97 16.43 11.43 4.95
C PRO A 97 14.89 11.37 5.01
N GLY A 98 14.30 11.24 6.20
CA GLY A 98 12.85 11.26 6.37
C GLY A 98 12.23 12.60 5.96
N ALA A 99 12.80 13.72 6.38
CA ALA A 99 12.31 15.04 6.02
C ALA A 99 12.45 15.32 4.51
N LEU A 100 13.61 14.95 3.93
CA LEU A 100 13.88 15.16 2.51
C LEU A 100 12.97 14.29 1.64
N PHE A 101 12.78 13.03 1.99
CA PHE A 101 11.87 12.14 1.26
C PHE A 101 10.43 12.63 1.34
N ALA A 102 9.94 13.03 2.53
CA ALA A 102 8.60 13.58 2.68
C ALA A 102 8.38 14.79 1.75
N LYS A 103 9.34 15.73 1.71
CA LYS A 103 9.29 16.90 0.82
C LYS A 103 9.18 16.47 -0.65
N ASN A 104 10.10 15.63 -1.14
CA ASN A 104 10.13 15.19 -2.54
C ASN A 104 8.87 14.42 -2.92
N LEU A 105 8.35 13.56 -2.03
CA LEU A 105 7.12 12.83 -2.25
C LEU A 105 5.92 13.76 -2.42
N ILE A 106 5.75 14.74 -1.52
CA ILE A 106 4.64 15.69 -1.55
C ILE A 106 4.70 16.59 -2.79
N GLU A 107 5.89 16.96 -3.28
CA GLU A 107 6.03 17.70 -4.54
C GLU A 107 5.46 16.96 -5.76
N LYS A 108 5.37 15.62 -5.71
CA LYS A 108 4.74 14.78 -6.75
C LYS A 108 3.23 14.56 -6.53
N MET A 109 2.68 15.06 -5.43
CA MET A 109 1.30 14.79 -4.98
C MET A 109 0.53 16.10 -4.72
N PRO A 110 0.15 16.86 -5.75
CA PRO A 110 -0.61 18.09 -5.57
C PRO A 110 -1.86 17.88 -4.72
N GLY A 111 -2.06 18.74 -3.71
CA GLY A 111 -3.15 18.63 -2.74
C GLY A 111 -2.84 17.82 -1.47
N MET A 112 -1.78 17.02 -1.48
CA MET A 112 -1.33 16.29 -0.28
C MET A 112 -0.33 17.12 0.53
N SER A 113 -0.13 16.79 1.82
CA SER A 113 0.62 17.66 2.74
C SER A 113 1.52 16.93 3.73
N ARG A 114 1.09 15.83 4.32
CA ARG A 114 1.81 15.17 5.43
C ARG A 114 2.01 13.69 5.18
N VAL A 115 3.18 13.20 5.57
CA VAL A 115 3.59 11.80 5.41
C VAL A 115 3.80 11.15 6.78
N TYR A 116 3.13 10.03 7.02
CA TYR A 116 3.38 9.14 8.15
C TYR A 116 4.06 7.86 7.65
N TYR A 117 5.21 7.49 8.22
CA TYR A 117 5.98 6.31 7.80
C TYR A 117 5.61 5.05 8.56
N SER A 118 5.58 3.93 7.86
CA SER A 118 5.44 2.56 8.37
C SER A 118 6.28 1.61 7.49
N ASN A 119 6.02 0.29 7.52
CA ASN A 119 6.92 -0.67 6.84
C ASN A 119 6.22 -1.55 5.81
N SER A 120 4.91 -1.63 5.83
CA SER A 120 4.12 -2.45 4.91
C SER A 120 2.83 -1.74 4.47
N GLY A 121 2.25 -2.16 3.34
CA GLY A 121 0.96 -1.64 2.87
C GLY A 121 -0.16 -1.89 3.87
N SER A 122 -0.16 -3.05 4.55
CA SER A 122 -1.11 -3.33 5.62
C SER A 122 -1.02 -2.32 6.75
N GLU A 123 0.19 -1.99 7.21
CA GLU A 123 0.39 -0.96 8.24
C GLU A 123 -0.07 0.42 7.76
N ALA A 124 0.23 0.81 6.51
CA ALA A 124 -0.22 2.08 5.97
C ALA A 124 -1.75 2.19 5.98
N ASN A 125 -2.46 1.14 5.59
CA ASN A 125 -3.92 1.08 5.62
C ASN A 125 -4.47 1.09 7.05
N GLU A 126 -3.86 0.36 7.99
CA GLU A 126 -4.20 0.42 9.41
C GLU A 126 -4.11 1.85 9.98
N LYS A 127 -3.08 2.63 9.56
CA LYS A 127 -2.97 4.05 9.95
C LYS A 127 -4.11 4.89 9.36
N ALA A 128 -4.45 4.69 8.08
CA ALA A 128 -5.59 5.34 7.46
C ALA A 128 -6.89 5.05 8.21
N TYR A 129 -7.15 3.80 8.59
CA TYR A 129 -8.34 3.42 9.37
C TYR A 129 -8.37 4.03 10.77
N LYS A 130 -7.22 4.09 11.44
CA LYS A 130 -7.09 4.76 12.75
C LYS A 130 -7.35 6.26 12.63
N ILE A 131 -6.85 6.92 11.58
CA ILE A 131 -7.14 8.33 11.28
C ILE A 131 -8.65 8.52 11.16
N VAL A 132 -9.34 7.75 10.32
CA VAL A 132 -10.80 7.83 10.12
C VAL A 132 -11.55 7.64 11.45
N ARG A 133 -11.21 6.62 12.24
CA ARG A 133 -11.87 6.34 13.52
C ARG A 133 -11.62 7.42 14.56
N GLN A 134 -10.43 8.01 14.62
CA GLN A 134 -10.16 9.12 15.54
C GLN A 134 -10.88 10.40 15.12
N ILE A 135 -10.98 10.68 13.80
CA ILE A 135 -11.82 11.77 13.28
C ILE A 135 -13.28 11.55 13.66
N ALA A 136 -13.80 10.33 13.49
CA ALA A 136 -15.17 10.00 13.89
C ALA A 136 -15.39 10.20 15.39
N ALA A 137 -14.45 9.79 16.23
CA ALA A 137 -14.53 10.02 17.69
C ALA A 137 -14.58 11.52 18.01
N LYS A 138 -13.73 12.35 17.38
CA LYS A 138 -13.67 13.81 17.61
C LYS A 138 -14.91 14.54 17.09
N LYS A 139 -15.41 14.19 15.89
CA LYS A 139 -16.48 14.95 15.21
C LYS A 139 -17.89 14.42 15.45
N SER A 140 -18.06 13.11 15.64
CA SER A 140 -19.38 12.47 15.67
C SER A 140 -19.60 11.52 16.86
N GLY A 141 -18.77 11.62 17.91
CA GLY A 141 -18.85 10.72 19.06
C GLY A 141 -18.60 9.25 18.69
N GLY A 142 -17.85 8.99 17.61
CA GLY A 142 -17.54 7.66 17.11
C GLY A 142 -18.57 7.07 16.15
N LYS A 143 -19.65 7.80 15.83
CA LYS A 143 -20.74 7.29 15.00
C LYS A 143 -20.26 7.01 13.54
N LYS A 144 -19.48 7.92 12.96
CA LYS A 144 -19.06 7.89 11.55
C LYS A 144 -17.77 7.08 11.34
N HIS A 145 -17.76 5.81 11.79
CA HIS A 145 -16.56 4.96 11.85
C HIS A 145 -16.49 3.85 10.78
N LYS A 146 -17.58 3.60 10.05
CA LYS A 146 -17.61 2.56 9.03
C LYS A 146 -16.72 2.96 7.85
N ILE A 147 -16.07 1.96 7.24
CA ILE A 147 -15.22 2.10 6.06
C ILE A 147 -15.76 1.17 4.98
N LEU A 148 -16.09 1.74 3.83
CA LEU A 148 -16.50 0.98 2.66
C LEU A 148 -15.26 0.53 1.89
N TYR A 149 -15.28 -0.68 1.33
CA TYR A 149 -14.24 -1.21 0.46
C TYR A 149 -14.86 -1.87 -0.77
N ARG A 150 -14.14 -1.78 -1.89
CA ARG A 150 -14.63 -2.31 -3.16
C ARG A 150 -14.36 -3.82 -3.27
N ASP A 151 -15.36 -4.57 -3.78
CA ASP A 151 -15.19 -5.96 -4.20
C ASP A 151 -13.95 -6.10 -5.11
N ARG A 152 -13.20 -7.18 -5.00
CA ARG A 152 -11.95 -7.53 -5.69
C ARG A 152 -10.71 -6.69 -5.31
N ASP A 153 -10.81 -5.56 -4.61
CA ASP A 153 -9.64 -4.83 -4.12
C ASP A 153 -8.91 -5.58 -3.00
N TYR A 154 -7.59 -5.34 -2.86
CA TYR A 154 -6.76 -5.95 -1.83
C TYR A 154 -6.02 -4.88 -1.02
N HIS A 155 -6.27 -4.85 0.30
CA HIS A 155 -5.74 -3.80 1.16
C HIS A 155 -4.79 -4.29 2.26
N GLY A 156 -4.54 -5.59 2.36
CA GLY A 156 -3.53 -6.10 3.27
C GLY A 156 -3.85 -7.43 3.91
N THR A 157 -2.93 -7.87 4.79
CA THR A 157 -2.93 -9.21 5.39
C THR A 157 -3.08 -9.20 6.93
N THR A 158 -3.00 -8.04 7.61
CA THR A 158 -3.40 -7.93 9.01
C THR A 158 -4.92 -8.11 9.13
N ILE A 159 -5.42 -8.56 10.26
CA ILE A 159 -6.87 -8.87 10.40
C ILE A 159 -7.73 -7.66 10.00
N THR A 160 -7.38 -6.43 10.42
CA THR A 160 -8.16 -5.24 10.06
C THR A 160 -8.02 -4.87 8.58
N ALA A 161 -6.80 -4.89 8.02
CA ALA A 161 -6.61 -4.63 6.59
C ALA A 161 -7.26 -5.73 5.72
N LEU A 162 -7.24 -6.98 6.18
CA LEU A 162 -7.95 -8.08 5.53
C LEU A 162 -9.48 -7.91 5.60
N SER A 163 -10.00 -7.26 6.66
CA SER A 163 -11.43 -6.96 6.79
C SER A 163 -11.93 -6.07 5.66
N SER A 164 -11.08 -5.19 5.11
CA SER A 164 -11.37 -4.30 3.96
C SER A 164 -10.98 -4.89 2.61
N THR A 165 -10.53 -6.14 2.55
CA THR A 165 -10.15 -6.79 1.28
C THR A 165 -11.37 -7.44 0.63
N GLY A 166 -11.65 -7.13 -0.65
CA GLY A 166 -12.76 -7.67 -1.44
C GLY A 166 -12.43 -8.99 -2.16
N GLN A 167 -11.24 -9.56 -1.95
CA GLN A 167 -10.86 -10.89 -2.46
C GLN A 167 -11.26 -11.95 -1.43
N HIS A 168 -12.46 -12.52 -1.58
CA HIS A 168 -13.05 -13.44 -0.61
C HIS A 168 -12.21 -14.70 -0.38
N GLU A 169 -11.51 -15.17 -1.41
CA GLU A 169 -10.60 -16.31 -1.33
C GLU A 169 -9.45 -16.09 -0.33
N ARG A 170 -9.03 -14.84 -0.12
CA ARG A 170 -8.00 -14.47 0.85
C ARG A 170 -8.51 -14.34 2.27
N LYS A 171 -9.82 -14.20 2.43
CA LYS A 171 -10.50 -14.06 3.74
C LYS A 171 -10.93 -15.41 4.33
N ASN A 172 -10.97 -16.44 3.50
CA ASN A 172 -11.46 -17.75 3.94
C ASN A 172 -10.66 -18.28 5.14
N LEU A 173 -11.36 -18.77 6.16
CA LEU A 173 -10.85 -19.33 7.41
C LEU A 173 -10.18 -18.34 8.40
N TYR A 174 -10.20 -17.02 8.15
CA TYR A 174 -9.55 -16.03 9.03
C TYR A 174 -10.53 -15.22 9.90
N GLY A 175 -11.85 -15.43 9.78
CA GLY A 175 -12.82 -14.76 10.64
C GLY A 175 -12.73 -15.15 12.13
N PRO A 176 -13.29 -14.34 13.05
CA PRO A 176 -14.09 -13.16 12.79
C PRO A 176 -13.25 -11.93 12.39
N PHE A 177 -13.81 -11.08 11.53
CA PHE A 177 -13.17 -9.86 11.05
C PHE A 177 -13.47 -8.65 11.94
N THR A 178 -12.68 -7.60 11.78
CA THR A 178 -12.90 -6.33 12.47
C THR A 178 -14.23 -5.71 12.01
N PRO A 179 -15.15 -5.35 12.92
CA PRO A 179 -16.44 -4.77 12.55
C PRO A 179 -16.30 -3.36 11.97
N GLY A 180 -17.29 -2.96 11.16
CA GLY A 180 -17.38 -1.63 10.56
C GLY A 180 -16.76 -1.53 9.17
N PHE A 181 -16.40 -2.65 8.54
CA PHE A 181 -16.00 -2.72 7.13
C PHE A 181 -17.15 -3.27 6.29
N VAL A 182 -17.53 -2.55 5.22
CA VAL A 182 -18.70 -2.87 4.39
C VAL A 182 -18.30 -2.89 2.93
N GLU A 183 -18.65 -3.96 2.24
CA GLU A 183 -18.35 -4.14 0.82
C GLU A 183 -19.33 -3.41 -0.09
N PHE A 184 -18.82 -2.86 -1.20
CA PHE A 184 -19.62 -2.39 -2.32
C PHE A 184 -19.11 -3.00 -3.65
N PRO A 185 -19.96 -3.05 -4.71
CA PRO A 185 -19.62 -3.72 -5.95
C PRO A 185 -18.39 -3.16 -6.66
N HIS A 186 -17.67 -4.01 -7.43
CA HIS A 186 -16.59 -3.58 -8.32
C HIS A 186 -17.11 -2.80 -9.54
N CYS A 187 -16.16 -2.19 -10.29
CA CYS A 187 -16.47 -1.38 -11.47
C CYS A 187 -16.08 -2.04 -12.81
N SER A 188 -16.02 -3.37 -12.87
CA SER A 188 -15.60 -4.07 -14.09
C SER A 188 -16.69 -4.05 -15.16
N ALA A 189 -16.48 -3.27 -16.21
CA ALA A 189 -17.37 -3.23 -17.37
C ALA A 189 -17.45 -4.59 -18.10
N TYR A 190 -16.40 -5.40 -18.03
CA TYR A 190 -16.37 -6.74 -18.64
C TYR A 190 -17.44 -7.68 -18.07
N HIS A 191 -17.80 -7.51 -16.80
CA HIS A 191 -18.83 -8.31 -16.13
C HIS A 191 -20.20 -7.60 -16.05
N ALA A 192 -20.32 -6.40 -16.61
CA ALA A 192 -21.56 -5.67 -16.64
C ALA A 192 -22.53 -6.28 -17.65
N GLU A 193 -23.84 -6.23 -17.36
CA GLU A 193 -24.86 -6.48 -18.36
C GLU A 193 -24.65 -5.55 -19.56
N ASN A 194 -24.70 -6.05 -20.79
CA ASN A 194 -24.43 -5.33 -22.03
C ASN A 194 -22.98 -4.81 -22.22
N GLY A 195 -21.98 -5.36 -21.49
CA GLY A 195 -20.56 -5.00 -21.67
C GLY A 195 -20.19 -3.59 -21.20
N GLY A 196 -21.08 -2.94 -20.45
CA GLY A 196 -20.91 -1.56 -19.97
C GLY A 196 -21.18 -0.53 -21.07
N ASP A 197 -22.29 0.19 -20.95
CA ASP A 197 -22.59 1.35 -21.79
C ASP A 197 -21.71 2.57 -21.43
N ALA A 198 -21.88 3.70 -22.16
CA ALA A 198 -21.07 4.90 -21.98
C ALA A 198 -21.16 5.49 -20.55
N ASP A 199 -22.26 5.26 -19.84
CA ASP A 199 -22.51 5.78 -18.48
C ASP A 199 -22.21 4.75 -17.37
N TYR A 200 -21.70 3.56 -17.72
CA TYR A 200 -21.48 2.47 -16.77
C TYR A 200 -20.56 2.91 -15.61
N GLY A 201 -19.54 3.72 -15.86
CA GLY A 201 -18.66 4.22 -14.81
C GLY A 201 -19.41 4.98 -13.73
N ILE A 202 -20.33 5.85 -14.14
CA ILE A 202 -21.18 6.64 -13.22
C ILE A 202 -22.16 5.71 -12.46
N GLN A 203 -22.76 4.75 -13.16
CA GLN A 203 -23.69 3.78 -12.55
C GLN A 203 -22.98 2.91 -11.50
N ALA A 204 -21.80 2.42 -11.81
CA ALA A 204 -20.98 1.62 -10.89
C ALA A 204 -20.54 2.43 -9.65
N ALA A 205 -20.23 3.73 -9.82
CA ALA A 205 -19.94 4.61 -8.68
C ALA A 205 -21.18 4.84 -7.80
N ARG A 206 -22.37 4.97 -8.39
CA ARG A 206 -23.63 5.12 -7.64
C ARG A 206 -24.01 3.91 -6.83
N ALA A 207 -23.60 2.70 -7.23
CA ALA A 207 -23.77 1.51 -6.40
C ALA A 207 -23.05 1.66 -5.04
N MET A 208 -21.94 2.40 -4.95
CA MET A 208 -21.32 2.77 -3.67
C MET A 208 -22.21 3.72 -2.86
N GLU A 209 -22.86 4.70 -3.51
CA GLU A 209 -23.78 5.62 -2.83
C GLU A 209 -24.97 4.88 -2.22
N ASP A 210 -25.54 3.89 -2.93
CA ASP A 210 -26.62 3.05 -2.41
C ASP A 210 -26.20 2.32 -1.13
N VAL A 211 -24.94 1.86 -1.06
CA VAL A 211 -24.39 1.24 0.16
C VAL A 211 -24.24 2.27 1.28
N ILE A 212 -23.75 3.48 0.99
CA ILE A 212 -23.66 4.57 1.98
C ILE A 212 -25.04 4.88 2.59
N LEU A 213 -26.05 4.98 1.74
CA LEU A 213 -27.42 5.28 2.17
C LEU A 213 -28.04 4.13 2.98
N ARG A 214 -27.83 2.90 2.56
CA ARG A 214 -28.28 1.70 3.28
C ARG A 214 -27.65 1.57 4.67
N GLU A 215 -26.35 1.86 4.79
CA GLU A 215 -25.63 1.79 6.06
C GLU A 215 -25.92 2.99 6.98
N GLY A 216 -26.50 4.04 6.45
CA GLY A 216 -26.70 5.33 7.08
C GLY A 216 -25.50 6.26 6.84
N ALA A 217 -25.67 7.32 6.06
CA ALA A 217 -24.59 8.22 5.65
C ALA A 217 -23.85 8.87 6.84
N ASP A 218 -24.51 9.00 7.97
CA ASP A 218 -23.95 9.51 9.22
C ASP A 218 -23.12 8.46 10.00
N THR A 219 -23.02 7.23 9.49
CA THR A 219 -22.17 6.17 10.07
C THR A 219 -20.94 5.82 9.23
N VAL A 220 -20.91 6.23 7.95
CA VAL A 220 -19.82 5.95 7.01
C VAL A 220 -18.79 7.07 7.05
N GLY A 221 -17.58 6.76 7.49
CA GLY A 221 -16.48 7.73 7.64
C GLY A 221 -15.52 7.78 6.45
N ALA A 222 -15.34 6.67 5.75
CA ALA A 222 -14.44 6.61 4.61
C ALA A 222 -14.83 5.53 3.59
N VAL A 223 -14.26 5.67 2.39
CA VAL A 223 -14.18 4.63 1.35
C VAL A 223 -12.71 4.38 1.06
N ILE A 224 -12.29 3.11 0.93
CA ILE A 224 -10.97 2.74 0.45
C ILE A 224 -11.07 1.99 -0.87
N VAL A 225 -10.23 2.37 -1.85
CA VAL A 225 -10.17 1.76 -3.18
C VAL A 225 -8.75 1.78 -3.74
N GLU A 226 -8.42 0.80 -4.58
CA GLU A 226 -7.26 0.89 -5.48
C GLU A 226 -7.62 1.73 -6.72
N PRO A 227 -6.70 2.57 -7.26
CA PRO A 227 -6.95 3.30 -8.53
C PRO A 227 -7.24 2.34 -9.69
N ILE A 228 -6.46 1.28 -9.79
CA ILE A 228 -6.67 0.12 -10.64
C ILE A 228 -6.61 -1.09 -9.73
N THR A 229 -7.67 -1.89 -9.69
CA THR A 229 -7.67 -3.13 -8.90
C THR A 229 -6.61 -4.06 -9.42
N ALA A 230 -5.48 -4.22 -8.71
CA ALA A 230 -4.36 -4.99 -9.22
C ALA A 230 -4.57 -6.50 -9.06
N GLY A 231 -4.47 -7.00 -7.83
CA GLY A 231 -4.56 -8.43 -7.52
C GLY A 231 -5.92 -9.07 -7.80
N GLY A 232 -6.96 -8.26 -7.89
CA GLY A 232 -8.33 -8.73 -8.18
C GLY A 232 -8.62 -8.99 -9.65
N GLY A 233 -7.67 -8.71 -10.57
CA GLY A 233 -7.85 -9.00 -11.99
C GLY A 233 -7.43 -7.87 -12.95
N VAL A 234 -6.67 -6.91 -12.49
CA VAL A 234 -6.26 -5.71 -13.25
C VAL A 234 -7.47 -4.98 -13.83
N ILE A 235 -8.42 -4.64 -12.95
CA ILE A 235 -9.67 -3.96 -13.32
C ILE A 235 -9.40 -2.46 -13.41
N VAL A 236 -9.38 -1.94 -14.64
CA VAL A 236 -9.27 -0.51 -14.91
C VAL A 236 -10.66 0.12 -14.79
N PRO A 237 -10.83 1.16 -13.97
CA PRO A 237 -12.13 1.79 -13.80
C PRO A 237 -12.60 2.47 -15.09
N PRO A 238 -13.91 2.40 -15.41
CA PRO A 238 -14.48 3.07 -16.57
C PRO A 238 -14.41 4.59 -16.43
N GLN A 239 -14.56 5.30 -17.55
CA GLN A 239 -14.57 6.75 -17.57
C GLN A 239 -15.68 7.33 -16.65
N GLY A 240 -15.36 8.41 -15.92
CA GLY A 240 -16.28 9.09 -15.01
C GLY A 240 -16.46 8.40 -13.64
N TYR A 241 -15.91 7.19 -13.46
CA TYR A 241 -16.07 6.44 -12.21
C TYR A 241 -15.52 7.19 -10.99
N PHE A 242 -14.27 7.62 -11.04
CA PHE A 242 -13.63 8.25 -9.88
C PHE A 242 -14.08 9.69 -9.65
N GLU A 243 -14.43 10.42 -10.69
CA GLU A 243 -15.06 11.74 -10.57
C GLU A 243 -16.39 11.64 -9.82
N GLU A 244 -17.21 10.63 -10.14
CA GLU A 244 -18.48 10.39 -9.44
C GLU A 244 -18.24 9.86 -8.01
N ILE A 245 -17.27 8.98 -7.76
CA ILE A 245 -16.86 8.55 -6.41
C ILE A 245 -16.49 9.78 -5.57
N ARG A 246 -15.65 10.69 -6.09
CA ARG A 246 -15.26 11.91 -5.36
C ARG A 246 -16.48 12.78 -5.03
N ARG A 247 -17.34 13.01 -6.03
CA ARG A 247 -18.58 13.78 -5.84
C ARG A 247 -19.48 13.17 -4.75
N ILE A 248 -19.64 11.85 -4.72
CA ILE A 248 -20.42 11.15 -3.70
C ILE A 248 -19.77 11.30 -2.33
N CYS A 249 -18.45 11.12 -2.23
CA CYS A 249 -17.70 11.30 -0.98
C CYS A 249 -17.90 12.72 -0.43
N ASP A 250 -17.77 13.75 -1.27
CA ASP A 250 -17.99 15.15 -0.88
C ASP A 250 -19.43 15.40 -0.41
N LYS A 251 -20.42 14.86 -1.13
CA LYS A 251 -21.85 14.99 -0.81
C LYS A 251 -22.20 14.45 0.58
N HIS A 252 -21.56 13.36 0.99
CA HIS A 252 -21.87 12.66 2.25
C HIS A 252 -20.81 12.90 3.35
N ASP A 253 -19.85 13.82 3.14
CA ASP A 253 -18.73 14.06 4.05
C ASP A 253 -18.01 12.74 4.42
N VAL A 254 -17.65 11.94 3.40
CA VAL A 254 -16.96 10.67 3.50
C VAL A 254 -15.53 10.83 2.98
N LEU A 255 -14.52 10.41 3.72
CA LEU A 255 -13.14 10.50 3.29
C LEU A 255 -12.83 9.46 2.19
N LEU A 256 -12.11 9.87 1.15
CA LEU A 256 -11.61 8.99 0.11
C LEU A 256 -10.17 8.57 0.42
N ILE A 257 -9.95 7.28 0.67
CA ILE A 257 -8.64 6.66 0.84
C ILE A 257 -8.27 5.98 -0.48
N MET A 258 -7.17 6.42 -1.09
CA MET A 258 -6.64 5.81 -2.31
C MET A 258 -5.47 4.90 -1.97
N ASP A 259 -5.64 3.60 -2.18
CA ASP A 259 -4.59 2.61 -1.98
C ASP A 259 -3.69 2.52 -3.21
N GLU A 260 -2.56 3.20 -3.14
CA GLU A 260 -1.52 3.27 -4.18
C GLU A 260 -0.39 2.24 -3.95
N VAL A 261 -0.61 1.24 -3.13
CA VAL A 261 0.40 0.24 -2.78
C VAL A 261 0.94 -0.48 -4.02
N VAL A 262 0.11 -0.72 -5.03
CA VAL A 262 0.54 -1.28 -6.32
C VAL A 262 0.70 -0.20 -7.38
N CYS A 263 -0.25 0.71 -7.51
CA CYS A 263 -0.34 1.66 -8.62
C CYS A 263 0.67 2.82 -8.53
N GLY A 264 1.17 3.13 -7.34
CA GLY A 264 2.07 4.26 -7.12
C GLY A 264 3.48 4.08 -7.67
N LEU A 265 4.23 5.17 -7.64
CA LEU A 265 5.65 5.26 -7.99
C LEU A 265 5.93 4.78 -9.44
N GLY A 266 5.20 5.34 -10.40
CA GLY A 266 5.45 5.15 -11.84
C GLY A 266 4.77 3.91 -12.46
N ARG A 267 4.14 3.04 -11.66
CA ARG A 267 3.55 1.78 -12.14
C ARG A 267 2.56 1.95 -13.30
N THR A 268 1.79 3.01 -13.31
CA THR A 268 0.73 3.27 -14.30
C THR A 268 1.11 4.34 -15.35
N GLY A 269 2.37 4.81 -15.34
CA GLY A 269 2.84 5.85 -16.25
C GLY A 269 2.73 7.28 -15.69
N THR A 270 2.15 7.44 -14.52
CA THR A 270 2.15 8.66 -13.70
C THR A 270 2.81 8.37 -12.35
N TRP A 271 3.13 9.39 -11.54
CA TRP A 271 3.66 9.15 -10.21
C TRP A 271 2.72 8.32 -9.34
N PHE A 272 1.41 8.57 -9.45
CA PHE A 272 0.35 7.86 -8.73
C PHE A 272 -0.82 7.57 -9.64
N GLY A 273 -1.47 6.40 -9.46
CA GLY A 273 -2.57 5.96 -10.30
C GLY A 273 -3.79 6.88 -10.25
N TYR A 274 -4.08 7.52 -9.10
CA TYR A 274 -5.21 8.46 -8.98
C TYR A 274 -5.07 9.68 -9.89
N GLN A 275 -3.84 10.04 -10.30
CA GLN A 275 -3.59 11.19 -11.17
C GLN A 275 -4.18 11.05 -12.58
N HIS A 276 -4.53 9.82 -12.99
CA HIS A 276 -5.26 9.58 -14.25
C HIS A 276 -6.72 10.08 -14.21
N PHE A 277 -7.29 10.32 -13.02
CA PHE A 277 -8.73 10.55 -12.85
C PHE A 277 -9.08 11.98 -12.44
N ASN A 278 -8.11 12.89 -12.45
CA ASN A 278 -8.30 14.31 -12.12
C ASN A 278 -9.06 14.54 -10.78
N ILE A 279 -8.75 13.74 -9.78
CA ILE A 279 -9.27 13.85 -8.41
C ILE A 279 -8.14 14.03 -7.40
N VAL A 280 -8.46 14.57 -6.22
CA VAL A 280 -7.58 14.60 -5.06
C VAL A 280 -8.21 13.75 -3.95
N PRO A 281 -7.57 12.64 -3.52
CA PRO A 281 -8.03 11.88 -2.37
C PRO A 281 -7.72 12.61 -1.06
N ASP A 282 -8.38 12.21 0.03
CA ASP A 282 -8.13 12.77 1.36
C ASP A 282 -6.92 12.09 2.03
N ILE A 283 -6.75 10.79 1.77
CA ILE A 283 -5.66 9.96 2.28
C ILE A 283 -5.14 9.07 1.13
N VAL A 284 -3.82 8.93 1.05
CA VAL A 284 -3.15 8.00 0.12
C VAL A 284 -2.27 7.05 0.91
N THR A 285 -2.35 5.76 0.63
CA THR A 285 -1.47 4.75 1.21
C THR A 285 -0.58 4.15 0.15
N MET A 286 0.70 3.89 0.46
CA MET A 286 1.65 3.33 -0.49
C MET A 286 2.73 2.49 0.20
N ALA A 287 3.32 1.55 -0.55
CA ALA A 287 4.42 0.68 -0.11
C ALA A 287 5.20 0.20 -1.35
N LYS A 288 5.65 -1.05 -1.38
CA LYS A 288 6.26 -1.74 -2.56
C LYS A 288 7.21 -0.87 -3.38
N GLY A 289 6.69 -0.30 -4.47
CA GLY A 289 7.42 0.58 -5.40
C GLY A 289 8.06 1.81 -4.77
N VAL A 290 7.71 2.19 -3.53
CA VAL A 290 8.31 3.32 -2.80
C VAL A 290 9.83 3.19 -2.73
N ALA A 291 10.34 1.99 -2.44
CA ALA A 291 11.79 1.72 -2.39
C ALA A 291 12.18 0.53 -3.29
N SER A 292 11.32 0.10 -4.21
CA SER A 292 11.59 -1.01 -5.15
C SER A 292 12.14 -2.29 -4.50
N GLY A 293 11.74 -2.58 -3.24
CA GLY A 293 12.18 -3.75 -2.51
C GLY A 293 13.56 -3.66 -1.86
N TYR A 294 14.30 -2.55 -2.03
CA TYR A 294 15.63 -2.36 -1.43
C TYR A 294 15.59 -2.09 0.07
N ALA A 295 14.49 -1.54 0.57
CA ALA A 295 14.23 -1.37 1.99
C ALA A 295 12.72 -1.42 2.26
N ALA A 296 12.34 -1.90 3.45
CA ALA A 296 10.96 -1.85 3.90
C ALA A 296 10.57 -0.41 4.24
N ILE A 297 9.54 0.09 3.57
CA ILE A 297 8.94 1.41 3.84
C ILE A 297 7.51 1.43 3.28
N SER A 298 6.64 2.11 3.99
CA SER A 298 5.31 2.48 3.52
C SER A 298 4.95 3.87 4.04
N CYS A 299 4.02 4.52 3.36
CA CYS A 299 3.56 5.85 3.72
C CYS A 299 2.04 5.89 3.79
N THR A 300 1.54 6.61 4.79
CA THR A 300 0.16 7.12 4.81
C THR A 300 0.27 8.63 4.66
N VAL A 301 -0.27 9.15 3.57
CA VAL A 301 -0.16 10.57 3.19
C VAL A 301 -1.54 11.20 3.30
N THR A 302 -1.60 12.41 3.87
CA THR A 302 -2.88 13.10 4.07
C THR A 302 -2.85 14.50 3.47
N THR A 303 -4.03 15.04 3.18
CA THR A 303 -4.21 16.47 2.92
C THR A 303 -3.93 17.28 4.19
N GLU A 304 -3.70 18.60 4.04
CA GLU A 304 -3.58 19.50 5.19
C GLU A 304 -4.88 19.54 6.00
N ALA A 305 -6.04 19.52 5.36
CA ALA A 305 -7.34 19.52 6.03
C ALA A 305 -7.52 18.31 6.97
N VAL A 306 -7.07 17.12 6.56
CA VAL A 306 -7.08 15.93 7.42
C VAL A 306 -6.08 16.09 8.57
N PHE A 307 -4.87 16.56 8.28
CA PHE A 307 -3.82 16.73 9.30
C PHE A 307 -4.21 17.78 10.36
N ASP A 308 -4.87 18.86 9.97
CA ASP A 308 -5.31 19.94 10.88
C ASP A 308 -6.20 19.42 12.02
N LEU A 309 -6.95 18.35 11.79
CA LEU A 309 -7.78 17.71 12.81
C LEU A 309 -6.97 17.04 13.94
N PHE A 310 -5.64 16.89 13.74
CA PHE A 310 -4.71 16.27 14.68
C PHE A 310 -3.67 17.23 15.26
N LYS A 311 -3.73 18.53 14.91
CA LYS A 311 -2.86 19.56 15.52
C LYS A 311 -3.09 19.71 17.02
N GLY A 312 -4.29 19.39 17.45
CA GLY A 312 -4.66 19.29 18.87
C GLY A 312 -4.74 20.63 19.61
N ASP A 313 -5.33 20.58 20.79
CA ASP A 313 -5.27 21.65 21.77
C ASP A 313 -4.04 21.40 22.68
N VAL A 314 -3.13 22.36 22.75
CA VAL A 314 -1.89 22.28 23.59
C VAL A 314 -2.23 22.07 25.06
N SER A 315 -3.43 22.48 25.51
CA SER A 315 -3.90 22.27 26.87
C SER A 315 -4.36 20.85 27.15
N ASP A 316 -4.71 20.05 26.10
CA ASP A 316 -5.02 18.63 26.22
C ASP A 316 -3.82 17.77 25.80
N PRO A 317 -3.07 17.19 26.77
CA PRO A 317 -1.89 16.39 26.46
C PRO A 317 -2.18 15.09 25.69
N MET A 318 -3.45 14.78 25.43
CA MET A 318 -3.87 13.58 24.70
C MET A 318 -4.47 13.88 23.32
N ASP A 319 -4.60 15.16 22.92
CA ASP A 319 -5.19 15.56 21.64
C ASP A 319 -4.18 15.56 20.50
N TYR A 320 -3.72 14.37 20.09
CA TYR A 320 -2.87 14.14 18.93
C TYR A 320 -3.18 12.76 18.31
N PHE A 321 -2.59 12.46 17.14
CA PHE A 321 -2.68 11.12 16.55
C PHE A 321 -1.83 10.13 17.37
N ARG A 322 -2.49 9.37 18.25
CA ARG A 322 -1.86 8.44 19.20
C ARG A 322 -1.51 7.12 18.54
N ASP A 323 -0.50 7.15 17.72
CA ASP A 323 0.01 5.98 17.02
C ASP A 323 1.53 5.97 17.01
N ILE A 324 2.11 4.78 16.97
CA ILE A 324 3.53 4.57 16.83
C ILE A 324 3.80 3.39 15.91
N SER A 325 4.71 3.57 14.96
CA SER A 325 5.30 2.50 14.16
C SER A 325 6.78 2.45 14.47
N THR A 326 7.23 1.44 15.23
CA THR A 326 8.63 1.37 15.70
C THR A 326 9.60 1.52 14.55
N PHE A 327 9.51 0.67 13.54
CA PHE A 327 10.43 0.71 12.40
C PHE A 327 10.09 1.74 11.32
N GLY A 328 9.04 2.53 11.50
CA GLY A 328 8.81 3.74 10.70
C GLY A 328 9.94 4.77 10.85
N GLY A 329 10.73 4.69 11.94
CA GLY A 329 11.92 5.50 12.18
C GLY A 329 13.22 4.97 11.54
N CYS A 330 13.20 3.84 10.81
CA CYS A 330 14.36 3.33 10.08
C CYS A 330 14.73 4.27 8.93
N THR A 331 16.00 4.69 8.88
CA THR A 331 16.47 5.67 7.89
C THR A 331 16.81 5.05 6.54
N ALA A 332 16.99 3.74 6.46
CA ALA A 332 17.21 2.99 5.23
C ALA A 332 16.07 3.16 4.21
N GLY A 333 14.81 3.13 4.71
CA GLY A 333 13.62 3.28 3.88
C GLY A 333 13.59 4.60 3.10
N PRO A 334 13.62 5.76 3.76
CA PRO A 334 13.68 7.06 3.10
C PRO A 334 14.90 7.24 2.20
N ALA A 335 16.08 6.72 2.57
CA ALA A 335 17.28 6.80 1.74
C ALA A 335 17.12 6.01 0.43
N ALA A 336 16.59 4.77 0.51
CA ALA A 336 16.29 3.99 -0.67
C ALA A 336 15.22 4.64 -1.54
N ALA A 337 14.16 5.17 -0.93
CA ALA A 337 13.06 5.81 -1.62
C ALA A 337 13.48 7.07 -2.39
N LEU A 338 14.34 7.89 -1.83
CA LEU A 338 14.90 9.09 -2.49
C LEU A 338 15.64 8.71 -3.78
N GLU A 339 16.54 7.74 -3.69
CA GLU A 339 17.30 7.30 -4.86
C GLU A 339 16.41 6.57 -5.88
N ASN A 340 15.43 5.81 -5.41
CA ASN A 340 14.42 5.20 -6.27
C ASN A 340 13.61 6.25 -7.04
N MET A 341 13.18 7.34 -6.39
CA MET A 341 12.48 8.44 -7.07
C MET A 341 13.38 9.12 -8.11
N ARG A 342 14.67 9.35 -7.78
CA ARG A 342 15.62 9.91 -8.73
C ARG A 342 15.74 9.04 -9.99
N ILE A 343 15.85 7.72 -9.84
CA ILE A 343 15.91 6.79 -10.99
C ILE A 343 14.64 6.88 -11.83
N ILE A 344 13.45 6.90 -11.21
CA ILE A 344 12.17 7.03 -11.91
C ILE A 344 12.08 8.37 -12.69
N GLU A 345 12.71 9.42 -12.18
CA GLU A 345 12.70 10.75 -12.80
C GLU A 345 13.68 10.86 -13.98
N ASP A 346 14.85 10.22 -13.85
CA ASP A 346 15.96 10.38 -14.78
C ASP A 346 15.97 9.35 -15.93
N GLU A 347 15.34 8.16 -15.74
CA GLU A 347 15.37 7.02 -16.66
C GLU A 347 13.97 6.65 -17.16
#